data_130deb9ee68f538bf9053bcb51460471
#
_entry.id   130deb9ee68f538bf9053bcb51460471
#
_cell.length_a   1.000
_cell.length_b   1.000
_cell.length_c   1.000
_cell.angle_alpha   90.00
_cell.angle_beta   90.00
_cell.angle_gamma   90.00
#
_symmetry.space_group_name_H-M   'P 1'
#
loop_
_entity.id
_entity.type
_entity.pdbx_description
1 polymer ?
#
loop_
_entity_poly.entity_id
_entity_poly.type
_entity_poly.pdbx_seq_one_letter_code
_entity_poly.pdbx_strand_id
1 'polypeptide(L)'
;MTYSSATHAHSVNPATGETLAAYPWATSHDVERAIAQADTGFRQWRRESVAHRAQKLRDLGAALRSRAEEMAQTISREMGKPIMQARAEVAKSASLCDWYAEHGPAMLHPESTQVENAVIEYRPLGPVLAVMPWNFPLWQVLRGAVPILLAGNSYLLKHAPNVLGSAELIGKVFADAGFPEGVFGWVNATNDGVSQAINDRRIAAVTVTGSVRAGAAIGAQAGAALKKCVLELGGSDPFIVLNDADLDLAVNAAVAGRYQNTGQVCAAAKRFIVEAGVADAFTQRFVDAVKALKMGAPDEEDNYIGPMARFDLRDELHQQVQATLAEGATLLLGGEKMSGTGNYYAPTVLGGVTPQMTAFRQELFGPVAAITIANDAAHALQLANDSDFGLSATVFTENDALAVTFARELECGGIFINGYSASDARVAFGGVKKSGFGRELSHFGLHEFCNVQTVWKDRV
;
A
#
# COMPACT_ATOMS: atom_id res chain seq x y z
N MET A 1 -0.68 12.83 21.51
CA MET A 1 -0.93 13.78 20.40
C MET A 1 -2.08 13.28 19.57
N THR A 2 -3.00 14.13 19.20
CA THR A 2 -4.17 13.75 18.41
C THR A 2 -4.03 14.27 16.97
N TYR A 3 -4.14 13.38 15.97
CA TYR A 3 -4.12 13.73 14.54
C TYR A 3 -5.47 14.26 14.03
N SER A 4 -6.45 14.35 14.90
CA SER A 4 -7.76 14.92 14.60
C SER A 4 -8.38 15.55 15.84
N SER A 5 -9.02 16.69 15.64
CA SER A 5 -9.95 17.32 16.59
C SER A 5 -11.36 17.30 16.03
N ALA A 6 -12.32 17.83 16.76
CA ALA A 6 -13.70 17.94 16.28
C ALA A 6 -13.83 18.76 14.99
N THR A 7 -12.90 19.69 14.73
CA THR A 7 -12.98 20.65 13.62
C THR A 7 -11.86 20.51 12.57
N HIS A 8 -10.73 19.89 12.93
CA HIS A 8 -9.55 19.86 12.07
C HIS A 8 -8.84 18.49 12.10
N ALA A 9 -8.24 18.12 10.97
CA ALA A 9 -7.15 17.16 10.89
C ALA A 9 -5.82 17.88 11.11
N HIS A 10 -4.86 17.20 11.71
CA HIS A 10 -3.54 17.76 12.01
C HIS A 10 -2.44 16.93 11.35
N SER A 11 -1.59 17.59 10.55
CA SER A 11 -0.31 17.03 10.14
C SER A 11 0.73 17.36 11.22
N VAL A 12 1.42 16.33 11.71
CA VAL A 12 2.38 16.46 12.82
C VAL A 12 3.70 15.81 12.38
N ASN A 13 4.81 16.51 12.54
CA ASN A 13 6.12 15.93 12.29
C ASN A 13 6.43 14.86 13.36
N PRO A 14 6.53 13.58 12.99
CA PRO A 14 6.75 12.52 13.96
C PRO A 14 8.17 12.52 14.56
N ALA A 15 9.13 13.21 13.94
CA ALA A 15 10.48 13.34 14.48
C ALA A 15 10.58 14.36 15.62
N THR A 16 9.74 15.41 15.59
CA THR A 16 9.80 16.51 16.57
C THR A 16 8.54 16.63 17.43
N GLY A 17 7.41 16.07 16.97
CA GLY A 17 6.10 16.26 17.60
C GLY A 17 5.44 17.61 17.27
N GLU A 18 6.06 18.44 16.43
CA GLU A 18 5.51 19.73 16.02
C GLU A 18 4.32 19.57 15.07
N THR A 19 3.27 20.38 15.28
CA THR A 19 2.17 20.48 14.31
C THR A 19 2.64 21.26 13.09
N LEU A 20 2.64 20.62 11.92
CA LEU A 20 3.04 21.24 10.65
C LEU A 20 1.91 22.10 10.06
N ALA A 21 0.68 21.57 10.10
CA ALA A 21 -0.51 22.23 9.59
C ALA A 21 -1.78 21.68 10.22
N ALA A 22 -2.85 22.48 10.19
CA ALA A 22 -4.20 22.08 10.56
C ALA A 22 -5.14 22.31 9.36
N TYR A 23 -5.89 21.27 9.00
CA TYR A 23 -6.80 21.27 7.86
C TYR A 23 -8.24 21.13 8.36
N PRO A 24 -9.14 22.08 8.07
CA PRO A 24 -10.53 21.95 8.49
C PRO A 24 -11.16 20.71 7.84
N TRP A 25 -12.05 20.05 8.58
CA TRP A 25 -12.86 18.99 7.99
C TRP A 25 -13.84 19.58 6.97
N ALA A 26 -13.97 18.89 5.84
CA ALA A 26 -14.95 19.24 4.82
C ALA A 26 -16.36 19.12 5.40
N THR A 27 -17.18 20.13 5.16
CA THR A 27 -18.60 20.08 5.43
C THR A 27 -19.33 19.15 4.44
N SER A 28 -20.57 18.78 4.72
CA SER A 28 -21.40 18.02 3.77
C SER A 28 -21.55 18.75 2.43
N HIS A 29 -21.57 20.09 2.43
CA HIS A 29 -21.61 20.90 1.20
C HIS A 29 -20.29 20.83 0.45
N ASP A 30 -19.15 20.82 1.13
CA ASP A 30 -17.83 20.67 0.48
C ASP A 30 -17.67 19.29 -0.17
N VAL A 31 -18.14 18.23 0.50
CA VAL A 31 -18.20 16.87 -0.06
C VAL A 31 -19.09 16.83 -1.30
N GLU A 32 -20.28 17.41 -1.23
CA GLU A 32 -21.20 17.52 -2.36
C GLU A 32 -20.55 18.26 -3.57
N ARG A 33 -19.88 19.38 -3.31
CA ARG A 33 -19.16 20.14 -4.35
C ARG A 33 -18.05 19.30 -4.97
N ALA A 34 -17.25 18.57 -4.18
CA ALA A 34 -16.18 17.71 -4.67
C ALA A 34 -16.73 16.57 -5.56
N ILE A 35 -17.86 15.97 -5.19
CA ILE A 35 -18.54 14.94 -5.99
C ILE A 35 -19.04 15.54 -7.31
N ALA A 36 -19.66 16.73 -7.27
CA ALA A 36 -20.15 17.40 -8.47
C ALA A 36 -19.02 17.75 -9.45
N GLN A 37 -17.87 18.23 -8.94
CA GLN A 37 -16.67 18.49 -9.73
C GLN A 37 -16.13 17.20 -10.36
N ALA A 38 -16.04 16.09 -9.59
CA ALA A 38 -15.61 14.80 -10.10
C ALA A 38 -16.52 14.25 -11.21
N ASP A 39 -17.84 14.40 -11.08
CA ASP A 39 -18.80 14.01 -12.15
C ASP A 39 -18.65 14.88 -13.41
N THR A 40 -18.46 16.19 -13.24
CA THR A 40 -18.24 17.10 -14.35
C THR A 40 -16.92 16.77 -15.08
N GLY A 41 -15.84 16.60 -14.33
CA GLY A 41 -14.55 16.21 -14.86
C GLY A 41 -14.62 14.86 -15.59
N PHE A 42 -15.30 13.87 -15.02
CA PHE A 42 -15.53 12.56 -15.65
C PHE A 42 -16.24 12.69 -16.99
N ARG A 43 -17.32 13.49 -17.08
CA ARG A 43 -18.11 13.65 -18.31
C ARG A 43 -17.30 14.26 -19.46
N GLN A 44 -16.31 15.09 -19.15
CA GLN A 44 -15.37 15.62 -20.12
C GLN A 44 -14.29 14.59 -20.46
N TRP A 45 -13.63 14.03 -19.44
CA TRP A 45 -12.48 13.14 -19.55
C TRP A 45 -12.76 11.84 -20.30
N ARG A 46 -13.93 11.23 -20.06
CA ARG A 46 -14.35 10.02 -20.77
C ARG A 46 -14.45 10.16 -22.29
N ARG A 47 -14.54 11.39 -22.81
CA ARG A 47 -14.63 11.70 -24.25
C ARG A 47 -13.26 11.86 -24.89
N GLU A 48 -12.23 12.07 -24.07
CA GLU A 48 -10.87 12.19 -24.56
C GLU A 48 -10.38 10.84 -25.11
N SER A 49 -9.53 10.89 -26.14
CA SER A 49 -8.92 9.69 -26.68
C SER A 49 -7.98 9.05 -25.67
N VAL A 50 -7.81 7.72 -25.75
CA VAL A 50 -6.85 6.99 -24.91
C VAL A 50 -5.43 7.55 -25.10
N ALA A 51 -5.06 7.94 -26.32
CA ALA A 51 -3.77 8.54 -26.62
C ALA A 51 -3.58 9.89 -25.88
N HIS A 52 -4.63 10.73 -25.82
CA HIS A 52 -4.58 11.99 -25.07
C HIS A 52 -4.43 11.73 -23.56
N ARG A 53 -5.19 10.79 -23.01
CA ARG A 53 -5.08 10.40 -21.60
C ARG A 53 -3.69 9.84 -21.27
N ALA A 54 -3.12 9.03 -22.16
CA ALA A 54 -1.75 8.52 -22.02
C ALA A 54 -0.71 9.66 -22.06
N GLN A 55 -0.90 10.66 -22.94
CA GLN A 55 -0.01 11.84 -22.95
C GLN A 55 -0.08 12.60 -21.63
N LYS A 56 -1.27 12.77 -21.05
CA LYS A 56 -1.43 13.41 -19.74
C LYS A 56 -0.75 12.63 -18.60
N LEU A 57 -0.64 11.32 -18.69
CA LEU A 57 0.16 10.55 -17.74
C LEU A 57 1.67 10.82 -17.90
N ARG A 58 2.18 11.00 -19.13
CA ARG A 58 3.59 11.42 -19.33
C ARG A 58 3.83 12.82 -18.72
N ASP A 59 2.90 13.74 -18.93
CA ASP A 59 2.95 15.08 -18.36
C ASP A 59 2.96 15.01 -16.82
N LEU A 60 2.16 14.11 -16.22
CA LEU A 60 2.14 13.85 -14.78
C LEU A 60 3.48 13.31 -14.27
N GLY A 61 4.08 12.35 -14.97
CA GLY A 61 5.40 11.84 -14.64
C GLY A 61 6.48 12.91 -14.69
N ALA A 62 6.43 13.81 -15.67
CA ALA A 62 7.32 14.97 -15.78
C ALA A 62 7.12 15.97 -14.63
N ALA A 63 5.86 16.29 -14.30
CA ALA A 63 5.52 17.17 -13.18
C ALA A 63 5.98 16.61 -11.83
N LEU A 64 5.85 15.29 -11.60
CA LEU A 64 6.39 14.61 -10.41
C LEU A 64 7.90 14.77 -10.30
N ARG A 65 8.62 14.59 -11.40
CA ARG A 65 10.09 14.75 -11.42
C ARG A 65 10.50 16.18 -11.14
N SER A 66 9.77 17.16 -11.66
CA SER A 66 10.07 18.58 -11.45
C SER A 66 9.89 19.02 -9.99
N ARG A 67 9.00 18.35 -9.24
CA ARG A 67 8.74 18.60 -7.81
C ARG A 67 9.27 17.48 -6.90
N ALA A 68 10.20 16.66 -7.37
CA ALA A 68 10.59 15.44 -6.67
C ALA A 68 11.11 15.71 -5.25
N GLU A 69 11.96 16.71 -5.09
CA GLU A 69 12.51 17.04 -3.77
C GLU A 69 11.46 17.65 -2.83
N GLU A 70 10.62 18.56 -3.32
CA GLU A 70 9.51 19.14 -2.54
C GLU A 70 8.57 18.04 -2.03
N MET A 71 8.23 17.07 -2.89
CA MET A 71 7.38 15.94 -2.54
C MET A 71 8.07 15.02 -1.52
N ALA A 72 9.34 14.67 -1.73
CA ALA A 72 10.09 13.80 -0.83
C ALA A 72 10.23 14.42 0.57
N GLN A 73 10.54 15.70 0.65
CA GLN A 73 10.62 16.44 1.93
C GLN A 73 9.25 16.50 2.62
N THR A 74 8.17 16.72 1.88
CA THR A 74 6.81 16.74 2.43
C THR A 74 6.46 15.38 3.03
N ILE A 75 6.69 14.28 2.31
CA ILE A 75 6.48 12.91 2.79
C ILE A 75 7.30 12.65 4.06
N SER A 76 8.59 12.98 4.02
CA SER A 76 9.50 12.78 5.16
C SER A 76 9.03 13.52 6.40
N ARG A 77 8.62 14.78 6.26
CA ARG A 77 8.16 15.61 7.38
C ARG A 77 6.81 15.18 7.94
N GLU A 78 5.86 14.73 7.11
CA GLU A 78 4.50 14.37 7.55
C GLU A 78 4.41 12.96 8.16
N MET A 79 5.25 12.01 7.73
CA MET A 79 5.13 10.63 8.20
C MET A 79 6.45 9.97 8.63
N GLY A 80 7.56 10.73 8.64
CA GLY A 80 8.82 10.23 9.17
C GLY A 80 9.61 9.30 8.27
N LYS A 81 9.24 9.18 6.99
CA LYS A 81 9.97 8.34 6.04
C LYS A 81 11.38 8.86 5.83
N PRO A 82 12.43 8.02 5.94
CA PRO A 82 13.79 8.43 5.60
C PRO A 82 13.84 9.05 4.20
N ILE A 83 14.54 10.17 4.06
CA ILE A 83 14.49 11.01 2.85
C ILE A 83 14.89 10.26 1.57
N MET A 84 15.88 9.36 1.64
CA MET A 84 16.25 8.53 0.51
C MET A 84 15.14 7.60 0.06
N GLN A 85 14.36 7.07 1.00
CA GLN A 85 13.20 6.21 0.72
C GLN A 85 12.01 7.04 0.21
N ALA A 86 11.85 8.29 0.65
CA ALA A 86 10.85 9.21 0.13
C ALA A 86 11.17 9.61 -1.32
N ARG A 87 12.42 9.93 -1.64
CA ARG A 87 12.88 10.19 -3.03
C ARG A 87 12.63 8.97 -3.94
N ALA A 88 12.89 7.76 -3.44
CA ALA A 88 12.62 6.52 -4.18
C ALA A 88 11.11 6.31 -4.44
N GLU A 89 10.25 6.67 -3.49
CA GLU A 89 8.79 6.64 -3.68
C GLU A 89 8.35 7.58 -4.81
N VAL A 90 8.88 8.81 -4.86
CA VAL A 90 8.56 9.76 -5.92
C VAL A 90 9.05 9.26 -7.29
N ALA A 91 10.27 8.76 -7.36
CA ALA A 91 10.83 8.21 -8.61
C ALA A 91 10.02 7.02 -9.12
N LYS A 92 9.63 6.09 -8.23
CA LYS A 92 8.77 4.94 -8.55
C LYS A 92 7.41 5.39 -9.07
N SER A 93 6.82 6.41 -8.45
CA SER A 93 5.52 6.95 -8.84
C SER A 93 5.56 7.63 -10.21
N ALA A 94 6.62 8.34 -10.53
CA ALA A 94 6.81 8.92 -11.86
C ALA A 94 7.00 7.84 -12.94
N SER A 95 7.76 6.78 -12.64
CA SER A 95 7.96 5.64 -13.56
C SER A 95 6.66 4.86 -13.81
N LEU A 96 5.75 4.80 -12.84
CA LEU A 96 4.41 4.22 -13.01
C LEU A 96 3.62 4.97 -14.09
N CYS A 97 3.68 6.31 -14.07
CA CYS A 97 2.99 7.14 -15.06
C CYS A 97 3.51 6.85 -16.48
N ASP A 98 4.83 6.77 -16.64
CA ASP A 98 5.45 6.47 -17.95
C ASP A 98 5.06 5.08 -18.44
N TRP A 99 5.11 4.08 -17.56
CA TRP A 99 4.80 2.71 -17.92
C TRP A 99 3.35 2.56 -18.41
N TYR A 100 2.37 3.14 -17.69
CA TYR A 100 0.97 3.09 -18.12
C TYR A 100 0.72 3.95 -19.37
N ALA A 101 1.43 5.05 -19.53
CA ALA A 101 1.34 5.87 -20.74
C ALA A 101 1.84 5.14 -21.99
N GLU A 102 2.82 4.26 -21.84
CA GLU A 102 3.37 3.45 -22.92
C GLU A 102 2.54 2.20 -23.21
N HIS A 103 2.24 1.41 -22.17
CA HIS A 103 1.67 0.07 -22.32
C HIS A 103 0.15 0.03 -22.15
N GLY A 104 -0.42 0.94 -21.35
CA GLY A 104 -1.83 0.92 -21.00
C GLY A 104 -2.80 1.12 -22.17
N PRO A 105 -2.50 1.95 -23.20
CA PRO A 105 -3.38 2.07 -24.37
C PRO A 105 -3.69 0.74 -25.05
N ALA A 106 -2.71 -0.15 -25.19
CA ALA A 106 -2.91 -1.47 -25.80
C ALA A 106 -3.84 -2.36 -24.96
N MET A 107 -3.83 -2.22 -23.64
CA MET A 107 -4.68 -2.98 -22.71
C MET A 107 -6.16 -2.56 -22.76
N LEU A 108 -6.46 -1.41 -23.36
CA LEU A 108 -7.82 -0.88 -23.51
C LEU A 108 -8.38 -1.11 -24.93
N HIS A 109 -7.64 -1.79 -25.81
CA HIS A 109 -8.14 -2.13 -27.13
C HIS A 109 -9.29 -3.13 -27.00
N PRO A 110 -10.31 -3.02 -27.88
CA PRO A 110 -11.37 -4.00 -27.96
C PRO A 110 -10.83 -5.42 -28.19
N GLU A 111 -11.38 -6.39 -27.48
CA GLU A 111 -11.03 -7.80 -27.64
C GLU A 111 -12.05 -8.50 -28.54
N SER A 112 -11.53 -9.25 -29.52
CA SER A 112 -12.35 -10.12 -30.36
C SER A 112 -12.88 -11.30 -29.53
N THR A 113 -14.11 -11.72 -29.81
CA THR A 113 -14.71 -12.89 -29.17
C THR A 113 -14.82 -14.06 -30.16
N GLN A 114 -15.21 -15.24 -29.68
CA GLN A 114 -15.53 -16.39 -30.54
C GLN A 114 -16.90 -16.26 -31.22
N VAL A 115 -17.67 -15.23 -30.86
CA VAL A 115 -18.94 -14.90 -31.47
C VAL A 115 -18.69 -13.92 -32.60
N GLU A 116 -19.14 -14.29 -33.81
CA GLU A 116 -19.04 -13.41 -34.98
C GLU A 116 -19.76 -12.10 -34.74
N ASN A 117 -19.14 -10.98 -35.15
CA ASN A 117 -19.63 -9.62 -34.97
C ASN A 117 -19.81 -9.14 -33.51
N ALA A 118 -19.20 -9.85 -32.54
CA ALA A 118 -19.17 -9.40 -31.14
C ALA A 118 -17.75 -9.07 -30.68
N VAL A 119 -17.62 -7.94 -29.97
CA VAL A 119 -16.37 -7.50 -29.34
C VAL A 119 -16.62 -7.14 -27.87
N ILE A 120 -15.58 -7.24 -27.07
CA ILE A 120 -15.55 -6.70 -25.72
C ILE A 120 -14.86 -5.35 -25.74
N GLU A 121 -15.47 -4.32 -25.18
CA GLU A 121 -14.92 -2.98 -25.01
C GLU A 121 -14.77 -2.66 -23.53
N TYR A 122 -13.68 -1.95 -23.19
CA TYR A 122 -13.38 -1.46 -21.84
C TYR A 122 -13.83 -0.01 -21.72
N ARG A 123 -14.95 0.24 -21.04
CA ARG A 123 -15.53 1.58 -20.88
C ARG A 123 -15.34 2.08 -19.44
N PRO A 124 -15.08 3.39 -19.22
CA PRO A 124 -14.99 3.94 -17.87
C PRO A 124 -16.33 3.81 -17.13
N LEU A 125 -16.24 3.50 -15.83
CA LEU A 125 -17.41 3.39 -14.95
C LEU A 125 -17.97 4.75 -14.53
N GLY A 126 -17.09 5.68 -14.14
CA GLY A 126 -17.47 6.97 -13.58
C GLY A 126 -16.46 7.51 -12.55
N PRO A 127 -16.84 8.48 -11.72
CA PRO A 127 -16.03 8.96 -10.62
C PRO A 127 -15.74 7.83 -9.61
N VAL A 128 -14.48 7.67 -9.24
CA VAL A 128 -14.02 6.67 -8.25
C VAL A 128 -13.61 7.40 -6.96
N LEU A 129 -14.26 7.03 -5.84
CA LEU A 129 -13.82 7.48 -4.52
C LEU A 129 -12.64 6.64 -4.07
N ALA A 130 -11.54 7.29 -3.71
CA ALA A 130 -10.34 6.66 -3.21
C ALA A 130 -10.07 7.03 -1.75
N VAL A 131 -9.99 6.05 -0.86
CA VAL A 131 -9.64 6.23 0.55
C VAL A 131 -8.25 5.65 0.77
N MET A 132 -7.24 6.54 0.95
CA MET A 132 -5.83 6.18 0.90
C MET A 132 -5.13 6.40 2.24
N PRO A 133 -4.16 5.52 2.59
CA PRO A 133 -3.45 5.56 3.86
C PRO A 133 -2.24 6.51 3.79
N TRP A 134 -1.57 6.64 4.94
CA TRP A 134 -0.44 7.55 5.14
C TRP A 134 0.94 6.94 4.88
N ASN A 135 1.07 5.61 4.78
CA ASN A 135 2.39 4.95 4.82
C ASN A 135 3.22 5.09 3.54
N PHE A 136 2.56 5.27 2.40
CA PHE A 136 3.14 5.70 1.13
C PHE A 136 2.24 6.78 0.52
N PRO A 137 2.37 8.03 0.99
CA PRO A 137 1.39 9.09 0.70
C PRO A 137 1.22 9.39 -0.78
N LEU A 138 2.27 9.20 -1.59
CA LEU A 138 2.22 9.39 -3.03
C LEU A 138 1.92 8.09 -3.78
N TRP A 139 2.67 7.02 -3.47
CA TRP A 139 2.57 5.76 -4.20
C TRP A 139 1.18 5.12 -4.11
N GLN A 140 0.55 5.09 -2.92
CA GLN A 140 -0.77 4.51 -2.76
C GLN A 140 -1.84 5.26 -3.56
N VAL A 141 -1.72 6.58 -3.64
CA VAL A 141 -2.63 7.41 -4.44
C VAL A 141 -2.43 7.13 -5.93
N LEU A 142 -1.20 7.19 -6.44
CA LEU A 142 -0.93 7.08 -7.87
C LEU A 142 -1.07 5.65 -8.39
N ARG A 143 -0.81 4.63 -7.55
CA ARG A 143 -1.01 3.22 -7.88
C ARG A 143 -2.44 2.94 -8.32
N GLY A 144 -3.42 3.57 -7.67
CA GLY A 144 -4.83 3.53 -8.08
C GLY A 144 -5.18 4.58 -9.14
N ALA A 145 -4.77 5.86 -8.94
CA ALA A 145 -5.18 6.96 -9.81
C ALA A 145 -4.74 6.80 -11.27
N VAL A 146 -3.48 6.39 -11.50
CA VAL A 146 -2.91 6.32 -12.85
C VAL A 146 -3.72 5.38 -13.78
N PRO A 147 -3.96 4.10 -13.44
CA PRO A 147 -4.78 3.23 -14.29
C PRO A 147 -6.26 3.68 -14.34
N ILE A 148 -6.83 4.16 -13.23
CA ILE A 148 -8.22 4.65 -13.18
C ILE A 148 -8.43 5.83 -14.16
N LEU A 149 -7.50 6.79 -14.18
CA LEU A 149 -7.55 7.94 -15.07
C LEU A 149 -7.30 7.54 -16.53
N LEU A 150 -6.38 6.63 -16.80
CA LEU A 150 -6.13 6.12 -18.14
C LEU A 150 -7.37 5.42 -18.72
N ALA A 151 -8.10 4.66 -17.89
CA ALA A 151 -9.36 4.05 -18.30
C ALA A 151 -10.46 5.07 -18.65
N GLY A 152 -10.29 6.35 -18.26
CA GLY A 152 -11.21 7.44 -18.55
C GLY A 152 -12.18 7.80 -17.42
N ASN A 153 -11.94 7.29 -16.22
CA ASN A 153 -12.64 7.66 -14.98
C ASN A 153 -12.10 8.97 -14.42
N SER A 154 -12.79 9.59 -13.45
CA SER A 154 -12.22 10.58 -12.55
C SER A 154 -11.89 9.98 -11.18
N TYR A 155 -11.06 10.66 -10.41
CA TYR A 155 -10.54 10.18 -9.13
C TYR A 155 -10.73 11.22 -8.04
N LEU A 156 -11.52 10.87 -7.01
CA LEU A 156 -11.76 11.73 -5.85
C LEU A 156 -11.03 11.13 -4.64
N LEU A 157 -9.95 11.75 -4.22
CA LEU A 157 -9.11 11.32 -3.11
C LEU A 157 -9.64 11.78 -1.76
N LYS A 158 -9.82 10.85 -0.82
CA LYS A 158 -9.83 11.10 0.62
C LYS A 158 -8.55 10.54 1.22
N HIS A 159 -7.58 11.38 1.52
CA HIS A 159 -6.31 10.95 2.09
C HIS A 159 -6.37 10.81 3.61
N ALA A 160 -5.37 10.13 4.19
CA ALA A 160 -5.24 10.03 5.64
C ALA A 160 -5.00 11.42 6.27
N PRO A 161 -5.55 11.69 7.46
CA PRO A 161 -5.57 13.04 8.04
C PRO A 161 -4.18 13.57 8.43
N ASN A 162 -3.20 12.71 8.61
CA ASN A 162 -1.83 13.10 8.98
C ASN A 162 -0.91 13.41 7.78
N VAL A 163 -1.38 13.27 6.53
CA VAL A 163 -0.59 13.50 5.30
C VAL A 163 -1.33 14.38 4.29
N LEU A 164 -2.04 15.41 4.77
CA LEU A 164 -2.83 16.28 3.91
C LEU A 164 -1.98 17.30 3.14
N GLY A 165 -0.79 17.64 3.59
CA GLY A 165 0.18 18.40 2.79
C GLY A 165 0.61 17.63 1.55
N SER A 166 0.79 16.31 1.67
CA SER A 166 1.01 15.42 0.53
C SER A 166 -0.20 15.43 -0.42
N ALA A 167 -1.44 15.38 0.10
CA ALA A 167 -2.64 15.45 -0.74
C ALA A 167 -2.75 16.77 -1.52
N GLU A 168 -2.47 17.90 -0.84
CA GLU A 168 -2.44 19.23 -1.47
C GLU A 168 -1.39 19.31 -2.58
N LEU A 169 -0.18 18.81 -2.29
CA LEU A 169 0.91 18.82 -3.26
C LEU A 169 0.63 17.89 -4.46
N ILE A 170 0.01 16.73 -4.25
CA ILE A 170 -0.45 15.87 -5.34
C ILE A 170 -1.44 16.64 -6.24
N GLY A 171 -2.40 17.36 -5.65
CA GLY A 171 -3.33 18.21 -6.42
C GLY A 171 -2.61 19.25 -7.27
N LYS A 172 -1.55 19.90 -6.75
CA LYS A 172 -0.71 20.84 -7.51
C LYS A 172 0.02 20.14 -8.67
N VAL A 173 0.55 18.94 -8.45
CA VAL A 173 1.23 18.15 -9.50
C VAL A 173 0.27 17.80 -10.65
N PHE A 174 -0.99 17.44 -10.37
CA PHE A 174 -2.00 17.19 -11.39
C PHE A 174 -2.36 18.47 -12.17
N ALA A 175 -2.44 19.61 -11.47
CA ALA A 175 -2.67 20.91 -12.13
C ALA A 175 -1.50 21.30 -13.04
N ASP A 176 -0.25 21.14 -12.58
CA ASP A 176 0.96 21.41 -13.38
C ASP A 176 1.05 20.49 -14.61
N ALA A 177 0.58 19.25 -14.51
CA ALA A 177 0.47 18.33 -15.64
C ALA A 177 -0.68 18.70 -16.61
N GLY A 178 -1.48 19.70 -16.29
CA GLY A 178 -2.58 20.22 -17.12
C GLY A 178 -3.76 19.25 -17.23
N PHE A 179 -4.05 18.49 -16.16
CA PHE A 179 -5.31 17.74 -16.09
C PHE A 179 -6.50 18.69 -15.96
N PRO A 180 -7.62 18.42 -16.65
CA PRO A 180 -8.84 19.23 -16.48
C PRO A 180 -9.36 19.15 -15.03
N GLU A 181 -9.99 20.26 -14.60
CA GLU A 181 -10.61 20.34 -13.28
C GLU A 181 -11.62 19.20 -13.08
N GLY A 182 -11.62 18.60 -11.89
CA GLY A 182 -12.50 17.50 -11.53
C GLY A 182 -12.07 16.12 -12.02
N VAL A 183 -11.06 15.99 -12.89
CA VAL A 183 -10.52 14.67 -13.28
C VAL A 183 -9.75 14.05 -12.11
N PHE A 184 -8.96 14.83 -11.41
CA PHE A 184 -8.40 14.51 -10.11
C PHE A 184 -8.84 15.58 -9.10
N GLY A 185 -9.35 15.15 -7.96
CA GLY A 185 -9.69 16.04 -6.85
C GLY A 185 -9.40 15.38 -5.50
N TRP A 186 -9.33 16.18 -4.43
CA TRP A 186 -9.22 15.66 -3.07
C TRP A 186 -10.14 16.40 -2.10
N VAL A 187 -10.54 15.72 -1.04
CA VAL A 187 -11.41 16.27 -0.01
C VAL A 187 -10.99 15.73 1.36
N ASN A 188 -10.87 16.62 2.35
CA ASN A 188 -10.60 16.24 3.74
C ASN A 188 -11.89 15.83 4.44
N ALA A 189 -12.51 14.72 3.98
CA ALA A 189 -13.78 14.24 4.50
C ALA A 189 -13.62 13.48 5.83
N THR A 190 -14.60 13.65 6.72
CA THR A 190 -14.82 12.77 7.87
C THR A 190 -15.35 11.40 7.41
N ASN A 191 -15.52 10.45 8.34
CA ASN A 191 -16.14 9.16 8.02
C ASN A 191 -17.58 9.34 7.50
N ASP A 192 -18.33 10.30 8.04
CA ASP A 192 -19.70 10.61 7.57
C ASP A 192 -19.66 11.19 6.14
N GLY A 193 -18.69 12.05 5.84
CA GLY A 193 -18.47 12.54 4.48
C GLY A 193 -18.08 11.45 3.50
N VAL A 194 -17.29 10.46 3.92
CA VAL A 194 -17.00 9.24 3.11
C VAL A 194 -18.30 8.46 2.87
N SER A 195 -19.10 8.24 3.90
CA SER A 195 -20.41 7.56 3.78
C SER A 195 -21.37 8.32 2.85
N GLN A 196 -21.40 9.65 2.94
CA GLN A 196 -22.15 10.51 2.00
C GLN A 196 -21.70 10.26 0.56
N ALA A 197 -20.39 10.27 0.29
CA ALA A 197 -19.84 10.03 -1.04
C ALA A 197 -20.14 8.61 -1.56
N ILE A 198 -20.02 7.58 -0.73
CA ILE A 198 -20.33 6.19 -1.12
C ILE A 198 -21.81 6.06 -1.52
N ASN A 199 -22.72 6.74 -0.84
CA ASN A 199 -24.15 6.68 -1.13
C ASN A 199 -24.60 7.57 -2.29
N ASP A 200 -23.75 8.49 -2.77
CA ASP A 200 -24.08 9.36 -3.89
C ASP A 200 -24.05 8.59 -5.22
N ARG A 201 -25.12 8.69 -6.02
CA ARG A 201 -25.29 7.99 -7.31
C ARG A 201 -24.22 8.33 -8.36
N ARG A 202 -23.56 9.48 -8.23
CA ARG A 202 -22.50 9.92 -9.17
C ARG A 202 -21.18 9.20 -8.93
N ILE A 203 -20.90 8.75 -7.71
CA ILE A 203 -19.74 7.90 -7.43
C ILE A 203 -20.04 6.50 -7.94
N ALA A 204 -19.24 6.02 -8.87
CA ALA A 204 -19.46 4.75 -9.56
C ALA A 204 -18.78 3.55 -8.86
N ALA A 205 -17.65 3.80 -8.20
CA ALA A 205 -16.85 2.76 -7.55
C ALA A 205 -16.01 3.33 -6.40
N VAL A 206 -15.44 2.43 -5.59
CA VAL A 206 -14.63 2.79 -4.42
C VAL A 206 -13.33 1.99 -4.45
N THR A 207 -12.19 2.62 -4.18
CA THR A 207 -10.93 1.95 -3.91
C THR A 207 -10.41 2.32 -2.53
N VAL A 208 -9.97 1.33 -1.77
CA VAL A 208 -9.51 1.53 -0.39
C VAL A 208 -8.18 0.83 -0.20
N THR A 209 -7.18 1.58 0.26
CA THR A 209 -5.99 0.99 0.89
C THR A 209 -5.98 1.40 2.36
N GLY A 210 -5.88 0.45 3.29
CA GLY A 210 -5.91 0.78 4.71
C GLY A 210 -6.01 -0.43 5.64
N SER A 211 -6.48 -0.19 6.87
CA SER A 211 -6.66 -1.27 7.85
C SER A 211 -7.86 -2.16 7.50
N VAL A 212 -7.82 -3.42 7.95
CA VAL A 212 -8.95 -4.38 7.80
C VAL A 212 -10.26 -3.77 8.30
N ARG A 213 -10.23 -3.07 9.43
CA ARG A 213 -11.41 -2.41 9.99
C ARG A 213 -12.01 -1.36 9.04
N ALA A 214 -11.16 -0.50 8.46
CA ALA A 214 -11.61 0.53 7.52
C ALA A 214 -12.13 -0.12 6.23
N GLY A 215 -11.43 -1.10 5.69
CA GLY A 215 -11.83 -1.84 4.49
C GLY A 215 -13.18 -2.55 4.67
N ALA A 216 -13.38 -3.24 5.79
CA ALA A 216 -14.64 -3.91 6.08
C ALA A 216 -15.81 -2.92 6.18
N ALA A 217 -15.62 -1.79 6.87
CA ALA A 217 -16.66 -0.76 7.02
C ALA A 217 -17.04 -0.10 5.69
N ILE A 218 -16.05 0.22 4.85
CA ILE A 218 -16.28 0.85 3.54
C ILE A 218 -16.81 -0.18 2.53
N GLY A 219 -16.27 -1.40 2.54
CA GLY A 219 -16.73 -2.48 1.66
C GLY A 219 -18.19 -2.85 1.90
N ALA A 220 -18.64 -2.87 3.17
CA ALA A 220 -20.03 -3.09 3.51
C ALA A 220 -20.94 -1.99 2.94
N GLN A 221 -20.54 -0.72 3.04
CA GLN A 221 -21.30 0.41 2.48
C GLN A 221 -21.31 0.38 0.95
N ALA A 222 -20.16 0.10 0.31
CA ALA A 222 -20.08 -0.02 -1.13
C ALA A 222 -20.97 -1.15 -1.66
N GLY A 223 -20.96 -2.31 -0.98
CA GLY A 223 -21.84 -3.44 -1.30
C GLY A 223 -23.32 -3.11 -1.16
N ALA A 224 -23.70 -2.43 -0.07
CA ALA A 224 -25.09 -1.96 0.12
C ALA A 224 -25.53 -0.97 -0.97
N ALA A 225 -24.59 -0.15 -1.48
CA ALA A 225 -24.82 0.78 -2.57
C ALA A 225 -24.66 0.15 -3.98
N LEU A 226 -24.39 -1.16 -4.08
CA LEU A 226 -24.11 -1.92 -5.32
C LEU A 226 -22.97 -1.31 -6.15
N LYS A 227 -21.92 -0.83 -5.48
CA LYS A 227 -20.75 -0.24 -6.11
C LYS A 227 -19.57 -1.20 -6.11
N LYS A 228 -18.87 -1.28 -7.23
CA LYS A 228 -17.62 -2.02 -7.32
C LYS A 228 -16.63 -1.47 -6.30
N CYS A 229 -15.90 -2.36 -5.63
CA CYS A 229 -14.94 -2.00 -4.61
C CYS A 229 -13.66 -2.81 -4.77
N VAL A 230 -12.50 -2.14 -4.69
CA VAL A 230 -11.18 -2.76 -4.53
C VAL A 230 -10.67 -2.47 -3.14
N LEU A 231 -10.28 -3.51 -2.42
CA LEU A 231 -9.77 -3.42 -1.05
C LEU A 231 -8.35 -3.97 -0.99
N GLU A 232 -7.40 -3.08 -0.67
CA GLU A 232 -6.00 -3.39 -0.40
C GLU A 232 -5.75 -3.13 1.09
N LEU A 233 -5.70 -4.20 1.89
CA LEU A 233 -5.74 -4.08 3.35
C LEU A 233 -4.42 -4.54 3.97
N GLY A 234 -4.42 -4.75 5.29
CA GLY A 234 -3.27 -5.22 6.03
C GLY A 234 -2.78 -6.61 5.61
N GLY A 235 -1.58 -6.94 6.03
CA GLY A 235 -0.96 -8.23 5.80
C GLY A 235 -0.07 -8.63 6.96
N SER A 236 0.08 -9.92 7.19
CA SER A 236 1.08 -10.50 8.09
C SER A 236 1.90 -11.54 7.30
N ASP A 237 2.65 -11.01 6.32
CA ASP A 237 3.28 -11.81 5.29
C ASP A 237 4.36 -12.73 5.87
N PRO A 238 4.37 -14.02 5.51
CA PRO A 238 5.42 -14.95 5.88
C PRO A 238 6.68 -14.73 5.02
N PHE A 239 7.82 -14.77 5.68
CA PHE A 239 9.15 -14.82 5.09
C PHE A 239 9.78 -16.16 5.48
N ILE A 240 9.83 -17.08 4.53
CA ILE A 240 10.18 -18.48 4.76
C ILE A 240 11.63 -18.72 4.36
N VAL A 241 12.42 -19.31 5.24
CA VAL A 241 13.83 -19.66 4.98
C VAL A 241 13.99 -21.15 5.18
N LEU A 242 14.22 -21.90 4.09
CA LEU A 242 14.42 -23.32 4.11
C LEU A 242 15.89 -23.69 4.31
N ASN A 243 16.18 -24.96 4.63
CA ASN A 243 17.52 -25.45 5.01
C ASN A 243 18.58 -25.26 3.92
N ASP A 244 18.16 -25.21 2.66
CA ASP A 244 19.03 -25.05 1.48
C ASP A 244 19.16 -23.60 1.01
N ALA A 245 18.57 -22.63 1.74
CA ALA A 245 18.58 -21.22 1.34
C ALA A 245 19.98 -20.59 1.38
N ASP A 246 20.25 -19.71 0.42
CA ASP A 246 21.38 -18.77 0.54
C ASP A 246 21.09 -17.76 1.66
N LEU A 247 21.73 -17.96 2.81
CA LEU A 247 21.49 -17.15 4.01
C LEU A 247 21.93 -15.70 3.87
N ASP A 248 22.95 -15.38 3.07
CA ASP A 248 23.41 -14.00 2.89
C ASP A 248 22.39 -13.23 2.04
N LEU A 249 21.86 -13.86 1.00
CA LEU A 249 20.77 -13.31 0.22
C LEU A 249 19.48 -13.17 1.05
N ALA A 250 19.14 -14.19 1.83
CA ALA A 250 17.96 -14.21 2.68
C ALA A 250 18.00 -13.12 3.77
N VAL A 251 19.14 -12.91 4.43
CA VAL A 251 19.29 -11.87 5.47
C VAL A 251 19.18 -10.48 4.87
N ASN A 252 19.82 -10.21 3.72
CA ASN A 252 19.72 -8.91 3.04
C ASN A 252 18.26 -8.60 2.65
N ALA A 253 17.57 -9.58 2.07
CA ALA A 253 16.16 -9.45 1.70
C ALA A 253 15.25 -9.32 2.93
N ALA A 254 15.55 -10.02 4.04
CA ALA A 254 14.82 -9.93 5.31
C ALA A 254 14.89 -8.52 5.90
N VAL A 255 16.09 -7.91 5.91
CA VAL A 255 16.28 -6.53 6.37
C VAL A 255 15.48 -5.56 5.50
N ALA A 256 15.62 -5.63 4.18
CA ALA A 256 14.90 -4.77 3.25
C ALA A 256 13.38 -4.97 3.36
N GLY A 257 12.92 -6.22 3.35
CA GLY A 257 11.50 -6.57 3.40
C GLY A 257 10.82 -6.27 4.74
N ARG A 258 11.59 -6.17 5.86
CA ARG A 258 11.01 -5.89 7.17
C ARG A 258 11.13 -4.43 7.59
N TYR A 259 12.29 -3.79 7.37
CA TYR A 259 12.62 -2.53 8.03
C TYR A 259 12.53 -1.30 7.12
N GLN A 260 12.34 -1.45 5.80
CA GLN A 260 12.01 -0.34 4.91
C GLN A 260 10.80 0.43 5.45
N ASN A 261 10.82 1.77 5.34
CA ASN A 261 9.76 2.66 5.85
C ASN A 261 9.46 2.44 7.35
N THR A 262 10.50 2.14 8.13
CA THR A 262 10.38 1.80 9.56
C THR A 262 9.39 0.63 9.78
N GLY A 263 9.34 -0.32 8.85
CA GLY A 263 8.45 -1.47 8.90
C GLY A 263 6.97 -1.19 8.65
N GLN A 264 6.60 0.04 8.27
CA GLN A 264 5.23 0.48 8.05
C GLN A 264 4.76 0.19 6.62
N VAL A 265 4.83 -1.09 6.24
CA VAL A 265 4.49 -1.59 4.90
C VAL A 265 3.49 -2.74 5.02
N CYS A 266 2.40 -2.70 4.25
CA CYS A 266 1.38 -3.75 4.27
C CYS A 266 1.96 -5.11 3.87
N ALA A 267 2.77 -5.16 2.81
CA ALA A 267 3.46 -6.35 2.32
C ALA A 267 4.85 -6.57 2.96
N ALA A 268 5.10 -6.02 4.16
CA ALA A 268 6.36 -6.29 4.86
C ALA A 268 6.40 -7.74 5.38
N ALA A 269 7.58 -8.33 5.39
CA ALA A 269 7.86 -9.60 6.05
C ALA A 269 7.65 -9.45 7.57
N LYS A 270 6.56 -9.96 8.12
CA LYS A 270 6.21 -9.82 9.54
C LYS A 270 6.46 -11.10 10.32
N ARG A 271 6.20 -12.26 9.71
CA ARG A 271 6.42 -13.60 10.29
C ARG A 271 7.60 -14.28 9.58
N PHE A 272 8.73 -14.39 10.27
CA PHE A 272 9.89 -15.11 9.77
C PHE A 272 9.76 -16.58 10.18
N ILE A 273 9.52 -17.46 9.20
CA ILE A 273 9.35 -18.89 9.41
C ILE A 273 10.64 -19.55 8.92
N VAL A 274 11.46 -20.02 9.85
CA VAL A 274 12.80 -20.51 9.56
C VAL A 274 12.89 -22.00 9.87
N GLU A 275 13.35 -22.79 8.90
CA GLU A 275 13.54 -24.23 9.09
C GLU A 275 14.65 -24.51 10.10
N ALA A 276 14.46 -25.49 10.95
CA ALA A 276 15.28 -25.74 12.15
C ALA A 276 16.79 -25.89 11.86
N GLY A 277 17.15 -26.45 10.70
CA GLY A 277 18.56 -26.69 10.35
C GLY A 277 19.38 -25.43 10.10
N VAL A 278 18.74 -24.31 9.75
CA VAL A 278 19.40 -23.01 9.50
C VAL A 278 18.98 -21.93 10.49
N ALA A 279 18.10 -22.25 11.43
CA ALA A 279 17.46 -21.27 12.31
C ALA A 279 18.46 -20.45 13.13
N ASP A 280 19.44 -21.09 13.78
CA ASP A 280 20.44 -20.40 14.60
C ASP A 280 21.33 -19.50 13.73
N ALA A 281 21.80 -20.00 12.60
CA ALA A 281 22.67 -19.26 11.70
C ALA A 281 21.95 -18.05 11.05
N PHE A 282 20.71 -18.23 10.60
CA PHE A 282 19.90 -17.14 10.07
C PHE A 282 19.61 -16.10 11.15
N THR A 283 19.13 -16.53 12.32
CA THR A 283 18.77 -15.62 13.42
C THR A 283 19.95 -14.76 13.84
N GLN A 284 21.14 -15.36 14.04
CA GLN A 284 22.33 -14.60 14.43
C GLN A 284 22.69 -13.55 13.38
N ARG A 285 22.81 -13.93 12.09
CA ARG A 285 23.14 -13.01 11.01
C ARG A 285 22.10 -11.91 10.85
N PHE A 286 20.82 -12.26 10.98
CA PHE A 286 19.73 -11.30 10.86
C PHE A 286 19.73 -10.28 12.00
N VAL A 287 19.92 -10.72 13.27
CA VAL A 287 20.04 -9.81 14.42
C VAL A 287 21.24 -8.87 14.24
N ASP A 288 22.39 -9.39 13.81
CA ASP A 288 23.58 -8.55 13.57
C ASP A 288 23.35 -7.51 12.47
N ALA A 289 22.68 -7.90 11.39
CA ALA A 289 22.33 -6.98 10.30
C ALA A 289 21.32 -5.91 10.75
N VAL A 290 20.31 -6.27 11.53
CA VAL A 290 19.34 -5.33 12.09
C VAL A 290 19.99 -4.34 13.06
N LYS A 291 20.91 -4.83 13.91
CA LYS A 291 21.67 -3.99 14.86
C LYS A 291 22.53 -2.93 14.16
N ALA A 292 22.97 -3.20 12.94
CA ALA A 292 23.77 -2.28 12.14
C ALA A 292 22.95 -1.16 11.47
N LEU A 293 21.60 -1.21 11.51
CA LEU A 293 20.75 -0.19 10.91
C LEU A 293 20.87 1.14 11.66
N LYS A 294 21.17 2.20 10.92
CA LYS A 294 21.19 3.55 11.47
C LYS A 294 19.77 4.09 11.66
N MET A 295 19.47 4.57 12.84
CA MET A 295 18.19 5.20 13.19
C MET A 295 18.43 6.65 13.58
N GLY A 296 17.62 7.58 13.05
CA GLY A 296 17.76 9.00 13.36
C GLY A 296 16.76 9.88 12.62
N ALA A 297 17.08 11.15 12.49
CA ALA A 297 16.25 12.14 11.83
C ALA A 297 15.99 11.73 10.37
N PRO A 298 14.73 11.82 9.90
CA PRO A 298 14.37 11.28 8.58
C PRO A 298 14.93 12.09 7.41
N ASP A 299 15.37 13.33 7.63
CA ASP A 299 16.01 14.20 6.65
C ASP A 299 17.52 13.93 6.48
N GLU A 300 18.13 13.15 7.36
CA GLU A 300 19.51 12.71 7.22
C GLU A 300 19.61 11.48 6.30
N GLU A 301 20.40 11.58 5.22
CA GLU A 301 20.46 10.56 4.14
C GLU A 301 20.99 9.19 4.59
N ASP A 302 21.83 9.17 5.62
CA ASP A 302 22.45 7.93 6.15
C ASP A 302 21.49 7.09 7.02
N ASN A 303 20.37 7.67 7.47
CA ASN A 303 19.45 6.98 8.34
C ASN A 303 18.51 6.06 7.53
N TYR A 304 18.49 4.78 7.91
CA TYR A 304 17.62 3.78 7.32
C TYR A 304 16.26 3.70 8.05
N ILE A 305 16.27 3.92 9.37
CA ILE A 305 15.09 3.90 10.24
C ILE A 305 14.77 5.33 10.68
N GLY A 306 13.59 5.80 10.32
CA GLY A 306 13.01 7.04 10.81
C GLY A 306 12.07 6.82 11.99
N PRO A 307 11.35 7.86 12.44
CA PRO A 307 10.28 7.69 13.41
C PRO A 307 9.07 6.98 12.79
N MET A 308 8.26 6.34 13.62
CA MET A 308 6.94 5.89 13.20
C MET A 308 6.01 7.09 12.97
N ALA A 309 5.15 7.01 11.97
CA ALA A 309 4.34 8.14 11.54
C ALA A 309 3.35 8.65 12.59
N ARG A 310 2.86 7.77 13.47
CA ARG A 310 1.82 8.10 14.45
C ARG A 310 2.16 7.56 15.83
N PHE A 311 2.00 8.40 16.85
CA PHE A 311 2.30 8.05 18.24
C PHE A 311 1.38 6.95 18.79
N ASP A 312 0.09 6.98 18.43
CA ASP A 312 -0.86 5.95 18.82
C ASP A 312 -0.53 4.57 18.24
N LEU A 313 -0.05 4.52 16.98
CA LEU A 313 0.37 3.26 16.35
C LEU A 313 1.68 2.72 16.94
N ARG A 314 2.62 3.59 17.34
CA ARG A 314 3.80 3.16 18.09
C ARG A 314 3.42 2.55 19.45
N ASP A 315 2.46 3.16 20.13
CA ASP A 315 2.02 2.69 21.43
C ASP A 315 1.26 1.34 21.30
N GLU A 316 0.45 1.18 20.25
CA GLU A 316 -0.19 -0.10 19.89
C GLU A 316 0.84 -1.19 19.59
N LEU A 317 1.84 -0.89 18.74
CA LEU A 317 2.93 -1.80 18.43
C LEU A 317 3.68 -2.24 19.70
N HIS A 318 3.97 -1.30 20.59
CA HIS A 318 4.64 -1.60 21.85
C HIS A 318 3.80 -2.55 22.72
N GLN A 319 2.49 -2.34 22.80
CA GLN A 319 1.59 -3.27 23.51
C GLN A 319 1.62 -4.66 22.88
N GLN A 320 1.62 -4.78 21.56
CA GLN A 320 1.74 -6.08 20.88
C GLN A 320 3.05 -6.78 21.20
N VAL A 321 4.17 -6.07 21.22
CA VAL A 321 5.49 -6.59 21.59
C VAL A 321 5.48 -7.07 23.05
N GLN A 322 4.99 -6.24 23.99
CA GLN A 322 4.93 -6.62 25.41
C GLN A 322 4.02 -7.83 25.67
N ALA A 323 2.87 -7.90 24.98
CA ALA A 323 1.99 -9.07 25.05
C ALA A 323 2.70 -10.34 24.58
N THR A 324 3.40 -10.28 23.44
CA THR A 324 4.14 -11.41 22.88
C THR A 324 5.26 -11.89 23.83
N LEU A 325 5.96 -10.97 24.49
CA LEU A 325 6.98 -11.32 25.49
C LEU A 325 6.35 -11.98 26.73
N ALA A 326 5.22 -11.47 27.19
CA ALA A 326 4.46 -12.05 28.31
C ALA A 326 3.89 -13.47 27.97
N GLU A 327 3.64 -13.73 26.70
CA GLU A 327 3.23 -15.04 26.16
C GLU A 327 4.40 -16.04 26.05
N GLY A 328 5.64 -15.62 26.29
CA GLY A 328 6.81 -16.48 26.37
C GLY A 328 7.81 -16.36 25.22
N ALA A 329 7.67 -15.40 24.33
CA ALA A 329 8.67 -15.09 23.30
C ALA A 329 9.95 -14.50 23.93
N THR A 330 11.05 -14.62 23.21
CA THR A 330 12.36 -14.09 23.64
C THR A 330 12.66 -12.79 22.89
N LEU A 331 13.04 -11.74 23.63
CA LEU A 331 13.56 -10.51 23.03
C LEU A 331 15.02 -10.71 22.61
N LEU A 332 15.28 -10.70 21.30
CA LEU A 332 16.64 -10.84 20.76
C LEU A 332 17.30 -9.49 20.52
N LEU A 333 16.49 -8.46 20.19
CA LEU A 333 16.96 -7.08 19.93
C LEU A 333 15.80 -6.10 20.14
N GLY A 334 16.10 -4.88 20.62
CA GLY A 334 15.16 -3.74 20.66
C GLY A 334 14.04 -3.89 21.69
N GLY A 335 12.79 -3.81 21.26
CA GLY A 335 11.60 -3.99 22.11
C GLY A 335 11.15 -2.77 22.89
N GLU A 336 11.69 -1.58 22.59
CA GLU A 336 11.45 -0.37 23.39
C GLU A 336 11.12 0.87 22.54
N LYS A 337 10.37 1.77 23.16
CA LYS A 337 10.18 3.13 22.68
C LYS A 337 11.41 3.95 23.04
N MET A 338 11.96 4.66 22.05
CA MET A 338 13.14 5.50 22.31
C MET A 338 12.76 6.72 23.17
N SER A 339 13.67 7.11 24.05
CA SER A 339 13.53 8.34 24.84
C SER A 339 13.68 9.58 23.94
N GLY A 340 13.04 10.69 24.31
CA GLY A 340 13.09 11.96 23.58
C GLY A 340 11.74 12.37 22.99
N THR A 341 11.75 13.39 22.15
CA THR A 341 10.54 14.02 21.61
C THR A 341 9.95 13.31 20.38
N GLY A 342 10.78 12.59 19.64
CA GLY A 342 10.38 11.89 18.40
C GLY A 342 9.63 10.57 18.63
N ASN A 343 8.91 10.14 17.63
CA ASN A 343 8.11 8.93 17.66
C ASN A 343 8.90 7.67 17.28
N TYR A 344 10.11 7.52 17.82
CA TYR A 344 11.01 6.43 17.48
C TYR A 344 10.71 5.15 18.25
N TYR A 345 10.90 4.03 17.57
CA TYR A 345 10.84 2.68 18.13
C TYR A 345 12.07 1.88 17.69
N ALA A 346 12.73 1.23 18.62
CA ALA A 346 13.95 0.46 18.34
C ALA A 346 13.65 -0.67 17.34
N PRO A 347 14.49 -0.87 16.30
CA PRO A 347 14.42 -2.06 15.47
C PRO A 347 14.45 -3.30 16.33
N THR A 348 13.44 -4.17 16.21
CA THR A 348 13.14 -5.23 17.16
C THR A 348 13.13 -6.58 16.47
N VAL A 349 13.69 -7.58 17.14
CA VAL A 349 13.61 -8.99 16.74
C VAL A 349 13.13 -9.82 17.93
N LEU A 350 12.02 -10.55 17.72
CA LEU A 350 11.46 -11.51 18.66
C LEU A 350 11.75 -12.94 18.20
N GLY A 351 12.29 -13.78 19.08
CA GLY A 351 12.55 -15.18 18.82
C GLY A 351 11.58 -16.09 19.59
N GLY A 352 11.49 -17.37 19.19
CA GLY A 352 10.65 -18.35 19.85
C GLY A 352 9.16 -18.07 19.77
N VAL A 353 8.73 -17.31 18.75
CA VAL A 353 7.31 -16.98 18.54
C VAL A 353 6.55 -18.21 18.07
N THR A 354 5.43 -18.50 18.72
CA THR A 354 4.55 -19.63 18.36
C THR A 354 3.24 -19.15 17.71
N PRO A 355 2.51 -20.04 17.03
CA PRO A 355 1.24 -19.68 16.38
C PRO A 355 0.15 -19.13 17.30
N GLN A 356 0.26 -19.31 18.62
CA GLN A 356 -0.72 -18.80 19.58
C GLN A 356 -0.45 -17.37 20.05
N MET A 357 0.77 -16.87 19.80
CA MET A 357 1.22 -15.57 20.31
C MET A 357 0.72 -14.40 19.46
N THR A 358 0.61 -13.24 20.11
CA THR A 358 0.14 -11.98 19.51
C THR A 358 0.91 -11.62 18.24
N ALA A 359 2.25 -11.69 18.24
CA ALA A 359 3.07 -11.34 17.09
C ALA A 359 2.88 -12.26 15.86
N PHE A 360 2.39 -13.50 16.06
CA PHE A 360 2.06 -14.39 14.96
C PHE A 360 0.68 -14.09 14.37
N ARG A 361 -0.30 -13.74 15.22
CA ARG A 361 -1.71 -13.59 14.86
C ARG A 361 -2.07 -12.20 14.35
N GLN A 362 -1.42 -11.15 14.85
CA GLN A 362 -1.73 -9.77 14.54
C GLN A 362 -0.73 -9.16 13.55
N GLU A 363 -1.15 -8.15 12.83
CA GLU A 363 -0.26 -7.37 12.00
C GLU A 363 0.61 -6.45 12.86
N LEU A 364 1.94 -6.66 12.83
CA LEU A 364 2.92 -5.77 13.47
C LEU A 364 3.32 -4.65 12.50
N PHE A 365 2.67 -3.49 12.60
CA PHE A 365 2.86 -2.39 11.65
C PHE A 365 3.94 -1.39 12.12
N GLY A 366 5.19 -1.86 12.14
CA GLY A 366 6.36 -1.10 12.58
C GLY A 366 7.62 -1.98 12.56
N PRO A 367 8.77 -1.54 13.07
CA PRO A 367 10.07 -2.19 12.87
C PRO A 367 10.27 -3.41 13.79
N VAL A 368 9.37 -4.39 13.73
CA VAL A 368 9.40 -5.62 14.57
C VAL A 368 9.31 -6.85 13.71
N ALA A 369 10.28 -7.75 13.82
CA ALA A 369 10.32 -9.06 13.20
C ALA A 369 10.01 -10.13 14.24
N ALA A 370 9.20 -11.15 13.87
CA ALA A 370 8.84 -12.28 14.72
C ALA A 370 9.32 -13.59 14.08
N ILE A 371 10.22 -14.33 14.78
CA ILE A 371 10.83 -15.56 14.27
C ILE A 371 10.14 -16.78 14.89
N THR A 372 9.64 -17.66 14.02
CA THR A 372 9.02 -18.95 14.34
C THR A 372 9.84 -20.06 13.69
N ILE A 373 10.14 -21.13 14.41
CA ILE A 373 10.91 -22.25 13.91
C ILE A 373 9.97 -23.31 13.32
N ALA A 374 10.27 -23.72 12.08
CA ALA A 374 9.61 -24.84 11.43
C ALA A 374 10.48 -26.10 11.50
N ASN A 375 9.86 -27.27 11.71
CA ASN A 375 10.60 -28.53 11.79
C ASN A 375 11.17 -28.96 10.43
N ASP A 376 10.41 -28.67 9.37
CA ASP A 376 10.70 -29.00 7.98
C ASP A 376 9.93 -28.07 7.03
N ALA A 377 10.14 -28.23 5.73
CA ALA A 377 9.47 -27.42 4.70
C ALA A 377 7.93 -27.56 4.72
N ALA A 378 7.39 -28.74 5.01
CA ALA A 378 5.93 -28.96 5.08
C ALA A 378 5.33 -28.21 6.27
N HIS A 379 5.99 -28.24 7.44
CA HIS A 379 5.60 -27.45 8.60
C HIS A 379 5.73 -25.95 8.34
N ALA A 380 6.77 -25.52 7.62
CA ALA A 380 6.92 -24.11 7.24
C ALA A 380 5.74 -23.62 6.37
N LEU A 381 5.30 -24.44 5.40
CA LEU A 381 4.14 -24.16 4.57
C LEU A 381 2.84 -24.09 5.39
N GLN A 382 2.65 -25.03 6.31
CA GLN A 382 1.50 -25.03 7.21
C GLN A 382 1.44 -23.75 8.06
N LEU A 383 2.57 -23.37 8.69
CA LEU A 383 2.69 -22.14 9.48
C LEU A 383 2.44 -20.89 8.63
N ALA A 384 2.92 -20.87 7.39
CA ALA A 384 2.73 -19.75 6.48
C ALA A 384 1.24 -19.50 6.19
N ASN A 385 0.48 -20.55 5.93
CA ASN A 385 -0.95 -20.49 5.64
C ASN A 385 -1.84 -20.30 6.87
N ASP A 386 -1.31 -20.55 8.09
CA ASP A 386 -2.02 -20.34 9.37
C ASP A 386 -2.11 -18.85 9.70
N SER A 387 -2.83 -18.10 8.86
CA SER A 387 -3.06 -16.68 8.99
C SER A 387 -4.41 -16.27 8.37
N ASP A 388 -5.02 -15.28 9.01
CA ASP A 388 -6.21 -14.61 8.47
C ASP A 388 -5.88 -13.70 7.26
N PHE A 389 -4.61 -13.41 7.02
CA PHE A 389 -4.10 -12.57 5.95
C PHE A 389 -3.55 -13.39 4.79
N GLY A 390 -3.45 -12.76 3.62
CA GLY A 390 -2.90 -13.36 2.43
C GLY A 390 -2.53 -12.30 1.39
N LEU A 391 -1.67 -11.31 1.77
CA LEU A 391 -1.25 -10.29 0.82
C LEU A 391 -0.10 -10.80 -0.05
N SER A 392 1.02 -11.16 0.57
CA SER A 392 2.14 -11.79 -0.13
C SER A 392 2.90 -12.79 0.76
N ALA A 393 3.86 -13.49 0.17
CA ALA A 393 4.77 -14.38 0.83
C ALA A 393 6.14 -14.36 0.16
N THR A 394 7.19 -14.64 0.93
CA THR A 394 8.56 -14.80 0.42
C THR A 394 9.07 -16.19 0.80
N VAL A 395 9.78 -16.84 -0.11
CA VAL A 395 10.38 -18.17 0.11
C VAL A 395 11.84 -18.16 -0.37
N PHE A 396 12.73 -18.55 0.50
CA PHE A 396 14.16 -18.77 0.22
C PHE A 396 14.48 -20.24 0.17
N THR A 397 14.87 -20.75 -0.99
CA THR A 397 15.30 -22.12 -1.27
C THR A 397 16.08 -22.17 -2.58
N GLU A 398 17.07 -23.05 -2.66
CA GLU A 398 17.76 -23.38 -3.91
C GLU A 398 17.08 -24.55 -4.67
N ASN A 399 16.04 -25.18 -4.06
CA ASN A 399 15.32 -26.30 -4.64
C ASN A 399 14.11 -25.82 -5.45
N ASP A 400 14.21 -25.85 -6.78
CA ASP A 400 13.14 -25.43 -7.69
C ASP A 400 11.82 -26.19 -7.47
N ALA A 401 11.88 -27.48 -7.10
CA ALA A 401 10.67 -28.28 -6.87
C ALA A 401 9.94 -27.82 -5.60
N LEU A 402 10.67 -27.45 -4.53
CA LEU A 402 10.09 -26.83 -3.34
C LEU A 402 9.54 -25.45 -3.67
N ALA A 403 10.27 -24.61 -4.42
CA ALA A 403 9.79 -23.30 -4.84
C ALA A 403 8.46 -23.40 -5.60
N VAL A 404 8.34 -24.35 -6.52
CA VAL A 404 7.06 -24.64 -7.25
C VAL A 404 5.97 -25.10 -6.30
N THR A 405 6.29 -25.96 -5.31
CA THR A 405 5.32 -26.42 -4.33
C THR A 405 4.79 -25.26 -3.49
N PHE A 406 5.66 -24.43 -2.95
CA PHE A 406 5.26 -23.25 -2.19
C PHE A 406 4.43 -22.27 -3.06
N ALA A 407 4.82 -22.08 -4.34
CA ALA A 407 4.09 -21.21 -5.25
C ALA A 407 2.65 -21.69 -5.51
N ARG A 408 2.37 -22.98 -5.41
CA ARG A 408 1.03 -23.56 -5.62
C ARG A 408 0.18 -23.59 -4.35
N GLU A 409 0.83 -23.79 -3.20
CA GLU A 409 0.13 -24.12 -1.95
C GLU A 409 0.00 -22.89 -1.01
N LEU A 410 0.76 -21.80 -1.23
CA LEU A 410 0.63 -20.58 -0.42
C LEU A 410 -0.64 -19.81 -0.77
N GLU A 411 -1.43 -19.50 0.25
CA GLU A 411 -2.71 -18.81 0.14
C GLU A 411 -2.55 -17.29 0.21
N CYS A 412 -1.89 -16.69 -0.78
CA CYS A 412 -1.65 -15.25 -0.85
C CYS A 412 -1.73 -14.71 -2.29
N GLY A 413 -1.74 -13.39 -2.41
CA GLY A 413 -1.87 -12.72 -3.71
C GLY A 413 -0.57 -12.64 -4.51
N GLY A 414 0.60 -12.66 -3.86
CA GLY A 414 1.90 -12.61 -4.53
C GLY A 414 2.95 -13.45 -3.82
N ILE A 415 3.80 -14.17 -4.57
CA ILE A 415 4.86 -15.00 -4.02
C ILE A 415 6.18 -14.58 -4.64
N PHE A 416 7.18 -14.38 -3.76
CA PHE A 416 8.52 -13.92 -4.12
C PHE A 416 9.55 -14.99 -3.73
N ILE A 417 10.21 -15.54 -4.73
CA ILE A 417 11.21 -16.60 -4.51
C ILE A 417 12.59 -15.97 -4.57
N ASN A 418 13.38 -16.17 -3.51
CA ASN A 418 14.74 -15.64 -3.35
C ASN A 418 14.84 -14.11 -3.53
N GLY A 419 13.81 -13.40 -3.04
CA GLY A 419 13.72 -11.94 -3.06
C GLY A 419 12.92 -11.41 -1.88
N TYR A 420 12.28 -10.26 -2.02
CA TYR A 420 11.30 -9.77 -1.04
C TYR A 420 10.11 -9.12 -1.75
N SER A 421 8.99 -9.03 -1.04
CA SER A 421 7.74 -8.50 -1.59
C SER A 421 7.90 -7.04 -2.04
N ALA A 422 7.57 -6.79 -3.29
CA ALA A 422 7.55 -5.46 -3.89
C ALA A 422 6.42 -5.34 -4.91
N SER A 423 5.81 -4.15 -4.97
CA SER A 423 4.84 -3.84 -6.02
C SER A 423 5.55 -3.28 -7.25
N ASP A 424 5.12 -3.72 -8.45
CA ASP A 424 5.68 -3.29 -9.74
C ASP A 424 4.52 -3.08 -10.74
N ALA A 425 4.61 -2.05 -11.59
CA ALA A 425 3.57 -1.71 -12.57
C ALA A 425 3.23 -2.87 -13.53
N ARG A 426 4.18 -3.76 -13.77
CA ARG A 426 4.09 -4.86 -14.74
C ARG A 426 3.33 -6.09 -14.25
N VAL A 427 3.13 -6.22 -12.95
CA VAL A 427 2.49 -7.39 -12.32
C VAL A 427 1.30 -6.97 -11.45
N ALA A 428 0.31 -7.86 -11.33
CA ALA A 428 -0.84 -7.62 -10.46
C ALA A 428 -0.39 -7.55 -8.99
N PHE A 429 -0.98 -6.63 -8.24
CA PHE A 429 -0.80 -6.50 -6.80
C PHE A 429 -2.17 -6.61 -6.10
N GLY A 430 -2.23 -7.32 -5.00
CA GLY A 430 -3.42 -7.47 -4.18
C GLY A 430 -3.45 -8.79 -3.44
N GLY A 431 -4.29 -8.85 -2.41
CA GLY A 431 -4.37 -9.97 -1.49
C GLY A 431 -5.61 -10.86 -1.65
N VAL A 432 -5.68 -11.83 -0.75
CA VAL A 432 -6.83 -12.70 -0.48
C VAL A 432 -7.12 -12.68 1.02
N LYS A 433 -8.14 -13.41 1.48
CA LYS A 433 -8.54 -13.45 2.90
C LYS A 433 -8.81 -12.03 3.43
N LYS A 434 -8.38 -11.70 4.67
CA LYS A 434 -8.54 -10.37 5.27
C LYS A 434 -7.62 -9.29 4.66
N SER A 435 -6.69 -9.66 3.78
CA SER A 435 -5.90 -8.69 3.02
C SER A 435 -6.68 -8.01 1.89
N GLY A 436 -7.90 -8.45 1.61
CA GLY A 436 -8.83 -7.78 0.72
C GLY A 436 -9.13 -8.54 -0.56
N PHE A 437 -9.63 -7.83 -1.55
CA PHE A 437 -10.00 -8.37 -2.86
C PHE A 437 -9.92 -7.30 -3.95
N GLY A 438 -9.95 -7.74 -5.21
CA GLY A 438 -9.60 -6.94 -6.38
C GLY A 438 -8.09 -6.97 -6.61
N ARG A 439 -7.64 -6.25 -7.62
CA ARG A 439 -6.21 -6.12 -7.94
C ARG A 439 -5.89 -4.71 -8.35
N GLU A 440 -4.68 -4.29 -8.06
CA GLU A 440 -4.08 -3.08 -8.59
C GLU A 440 -2.89 -3.43 -9.49
N LEU A 441 -2.42 -2.46 -10.26
CA LEU A 441 -1.31 -2.59 -11.21
C LEU A 441 -1.59 -3.55 -12.38
N SER A 442 -0.69 -3.58 -13.37
CA SER A 442 -0.80 -4.30 -14.64
C SER A 442 -2.13 -4.05 -15.37
N HIS A 443 -2.51 -4.92 -16.29
CA HIS A 443 -3.82 -4.87 -16.94
C HIS A 443 -4.97 -5.16 -15.97
N PHE A 444 -4.73 -5.97 -14.91
CA PHE A 444 -5.75 -6.26 -13.91
C PHE A 444 -6.23 -5.00 -13.20
N GLY A 445 -5.32 -4.17 -12.69
CA GLY A 445 -5.68 -2.92 -12.03
C GLY A 445 -6.32 -1.91 -12.98
N LEU A 446 -5.91 -1.90 -14.27
CA LEU A 446 -6.53 -1.05 -15.28
C LEU A 446 -7.98 -1.45 -15.55
N HIS A 447 -8.27 -2.76 -15.64
CA HIS A 447 -9.60 -3.27 -15.92
C HIS A 447 -10.53 -3.27 -14.71
N GLU A 448 -10.00 -3.17 -13.50
CA GLU A 448 -10.82 -3.17 -12.27
C GLU A 448 -11.89 -2.08 -12.27
N PHE A 449 -11.60 -0.92 -12.83
CA PHE A 449 -12.54 0.20 -12.89
C PHE A 449 -13.06 0.45 -14.31
N CYS A 450 -13.09 -0.62 -15.13
CA CYS A 450 -13.75 -0.62 -16.42
C CYS A 450 -15.09 -1.38 -16.36
N ASN A 451 -16.07 -0.89 -17.12
CA ASN A 451 -17.22 -1.68 -17.55
C ASN A 451 -16.77 -2.54 -18.72
N VAL A 452 -16.73 -3.84 -18.53
CA VAL A 452 -16.48 -4.84 -19.59
C VAL A 452 -17.76 -4.97 -20.41
N GLN A 453 -17.85 -4.21 -21.50
CA GLN A 453 -19.06 -4.05 -22.30
C GLN A 453 -19.02 -4.93 -23.55
N THR A 454 -20.00 -5.84 -23.71
CA THR A 454 -20.21 -6.55 -24.96
C THR A 454 -20.91 -5.64 -25.97
N VAL A 455 -20.31 -5.52 -27.15
CA VAL A 455 -20.92 -4.86 -28.32
C VAL A 455 -21.12 -5.93 -29.40
N TRP A 456 -22.37 -6.29 -29.65
CA TRP A 456 -22.75 -7.35 -30.60
C TRP A 456 -23.64 -6.76 -31.72
N LYS A 457 -23.21 -6.91 -32.97
CA LYS A 457 -23.95 -6.45 -34.15
C LYS A 457 -24.51 -7.68 -34.86
N ASP A 458 -25.79 -8.01 -34.65
CA ASP A 458 -26.42 -9.16 -35.23
C ASP A 458 -26.64 -9.08 -36.75
N ARG A 459 -26.82 -7.85 -37.25
CA ARG A 459 -27.07 -7.60 -38.68
C ARG A 459 -26.37 -6.32 -39.12
N VAL A 460 -25.70 -6.35 -40.23
CA VAL A 460 -25.20 -5.21 -40.99
C VAL A 460 -26.08 -5.04 -42.21
#